data_a8a2c681159dc5ea2ef7787ea99b2fcf
#
_entry.id   a8a2c681159dc5ea2ef7787ea99b2fcf
#
_cell.length_a   1.000
_cell.length_b   1.000
_cell.length_c   1.000
_cell.angle_alpha   90.00
_cell.angle_beta   90.00
_cell.angle_gamma   90.00
#
_symmetry.space_group_name_H-M   'P 1'
#
loop_
_entity.id
_entity.type
_entity.pdbx_description
1 polymer ?
#
loop_
_entity_poly.entity_id
_entity_poly.type
_entity_poly.pdbx_seq_one_letter_code
_entity_poly.pdbx_strand_id
1 'polypeptide(L)'
;MITAHQLTKRYGDRTVVTDLSFTVRPGTVTGFLGPNGSGKSTTLRMILGLDAPTRGHATVGGRAYAAHPAPLHEVGALLEAGSLHPGRTAYHHLTALALTHGIPKSRVGHVLDLTGLTEAAHRRVKGFSLGMGQRLGIAAALLGDPATVVLDEPVNGLDPEGVLWIRTLLKSLAAEGRTVFVSSHLMSETALTAEHLIIIGRGRLLADTTVEDFVRQSGAGTVKVVTPDAPTLVRLLSAPGVHITADTPGTLDVRGTDTEHIGRTAAAHGITLFELTPNAASLEQAFMDLTRDSVEFAATLEGARA
;
A
#
# COMPACT_ATOMS: atom_id res chain seq x y z
N MET A 1 5.90 2.58 -16.93
CA MET A 1 4.86 3.57 -16.59
C MET A 1 3.49 2.96 -16.80
N ILE A 2 2.57 3.10 -15.82
CA ILE A 2 1.16 2.74 -15.98
C ILE A 2 0.34 4.02 -16.04
N THR A 3 -0.64 4.09 -16.95
CA THR A 3 -1.59 5.20 -17.02
C THR A 3 -3.01 4.65 -17.06
N ALA A 4 -3.84 5.12 -16.12
CA ALA A 4 -5.27 4.90 -16.10
C ALA A 4 -5.98 6.20 -16.50
N HIS A 5 -6.92 6.12 -17.44
CA HIS A 5 -7.67 7.29 -17.91
C HIS A 5 -9.16 6.99 -17.83
N GLN A 6 -9.85 7.70 -16.96
CA GLN A 6 -11.30 7.64 -16.74
C GLN A 6 -11.84 6.20 -16.61
N LEU A 7 -11.07 5.31 -15.96
CA LEU A 7 -11.45 3.92 -15.78
C LEU A 7 -12.77 3.82 -15.03
N THR A 8 -13.73 3.13 -15.63
CA THR A 8 -15.01 2.84 -15.03
C THR A 8 -15.33 1.37 -15.23
N LYS A 9 -15.73 0.67 -14.17
CA LYS A 9 -16.17 -0.72 -14.21
C LYS A 9 -17.52 -0.90 -13.54
N ARG A 10 -18.43 -1.49 -14.28
CA ARG A 10 -19.77 -1.85 -13.82
C ARG A 10 -20.00 -3.35 -14.01
N TYR A 11 -20.54 -4.01 -13.01
CA TYR A 11 -21.03 -5.39 -13.05
C TYR A 11 -22.53 -5.37 -12.79
N GLY A 12 -23.33 -5.68 -13.82
CA GLY A 12 -24.77 -5.52 -13.74
C GLY A 12 -25.16 -4.08 -13.36
N ASP A 13 -25.86 -3.91 -12.24
CA ASP A 13 -26.28 -2.59 -11.76
C ASP A 13 -25.29 -1.93 -10.79
N ARG A 14 -24.26 -2.66 -10.36
CA ARG A 14 -23.26 -2.15 -9.42
C ARG A 14 -22.06 -1.57 -10.15
N THR A 15 -21.77 -0.29 -9.94
CA THR A 15 -20.51 0.34 -10.36
C THR A 15 -19.46 0.18 -9.26
N VAL A 16 -18.35 -0.49 -9.58
CA VAL A 16 -17.26 -0.80 -8.64
C VAL A 16 -16.13 0.20 -8.74
N VAL A 17 -15.85 0.70 -9.95
CA VAL A 17 -14.84 1.75 -10.21
C VAL A 17 -15.49 2.83 -11.05
N THR A 18 -15.28 4.10 -10.68
CA THR A 18 -15.92 5.25 -11.32
C THR A 18 -14.89 6.33 -11.63
N ASP A 19 -14.68 6.58 -12.92
CA ASP A 19 -13.90 7.70 -13.47
C ASP A 19 -12.49 7.83 -12.85
N LEU A 20 -11.79 6.69 -12.69
CA LEU A 20 -10.51 6.63 -12.02
C LEU A 20 -9.38 6.97 -13.00
N SER A 21 -8.64 8.05 -12.72
CA SER A 21 -7.51 8.51 -13.52
C SER A 21 -6.29 8.73 -12.64
N PHE A 22 -5.16 8.11 -13.01
CA PHE A 22 -3.87 8.26 -12.31
C PHE A 22 -2.71 7.77 -13.17
N THR A 23 -1.49 8.09 -12.72
CA THR A 23 -0.25 7.64 -13.38
C THR A 23 0.73 7.06 -12.38
N VAL A 24 1.22 5.83 -12.64
CA VAL A 24 2.31 5.19 -11.89
C VAL A 24 3.61 5.41 -12.66
N ARG A 25 4.55 6.11 -12.03
CA ARG A 25 5.82 6.49 -12.65
C ARG A 25 6.90 5.42 -12.46
N PRO A 26 7.85 5.28 -13.39
CA PRO A 26 9.04 4.45 -13.17
C PRO A 26 9.96 5.07 -12.13
N GLY A 27 10.81 4.24 -11.52
CA GLY A 27 11.82 4.67 -10.56
C GLY A 27 11.32 4.91 -9.14
N THR A 28 10.03 4.66 -8.88
CA THR A 28 9.42 4.83 -7.56
C THR A 28 8.51 3.66 -7.22
N VAL A 29 8.37 3.35 -5.93
CA VAL A 29 7.34 2.44 -5.44
C VAL A 29 6.07 3.23 -5.21
N THR A 30 5.01 2.90 -5.95
CA THR A 30 3.69 3.50 -5.76
C THR A 30 2.77 2.55 -5.01
N GLY A 31 2.28 2.98 -3.86
CA GLY A 31 1.28 2.28 -3.07
C GLY A 31 -0.14 2.58 -3.56
N PHE A 32 -0.93 1.54 -3.81
CA PHE A 32 -2.34 1.62 -4.18
C PHE A 32 -3.21 1.21 -3.01
N LEU A 33 -3.78 2.19 -2.34
CA LEU A 33 -4.41 2.04 -1.03
C LEU A 33 -5.91 2.22 -1.09
N GLY A 34 -6.59 1.57 -0.17
CA GLY A 34 -8.04 1.69 -0.01
C GLY A 34 -8.59 0.56 0.86
N PRO A 35 -9.74 0.76 1.51
CA PRO A 35 -10.39 -0.29 2.27
C PRO A 35 -10.79 -1.48 1.39
N ASN A 36 -11.14 -2.61 2.02
CA ASN A 36 -11.67 -3.75 1.31
C ASN A 36 -12.96 -3.35 0.57
N GLY A 37 -13.13 -3.85 -0.66
CA GLY A 37 -14.26 -3.46 -1.51
C GLY A 37 -14.11 -2.11 -2.23
N SER A 38 -13.03 -1.36 -2.03
CA SER A 38 -12.83 -0.05 -2.67
C SER A 38 -12.58 -0.11 -4.18
N GLY A 39 -12.34 -1.30 -4.76
CA GLY A 39 -12.10 -1.48 -6.19
C GLY A 39 -10.64 -1.70 -6.59
N LYS A 40 -9.69 -1.90 -5.63
CA LYS A 40 -8.26 -2.12 -5.91
C LYS A 40 -8.03 -3.25 -6.89
N SER A 41 -8.39 -4.49 -6.53
CA SER A 41 -8.17 -5.68 -7.37
C SER A 41 -8.88 -5.56 -8.72
N THR A 42 -10.09 -4.97 -8.77
CA THR A 42 -10.79 -4.71 -10.03
C THR A 42 -9.99 -3.75 -10.93
N THR A 43 -9.41 -2.71 -10.36
CA THR A 43 -8.56 -1.76 -11.09
C THR A 43 -7.30 -2.44 -11.63
N LEU A 44 -6.61 -3.24 -10.80
CA LEU A 44 -5.43 -4.01 -11.23
C LEU A 44 -5.78 -5.00 -12.36
N ARG A 45 -6.93 -5.68 -12.27
CA ARG A 45 -7.42 -6.58 -13.32
C ARG A 45 -7.70 -5.84 -14.63
N MET A 46 -8.24 -4.61 -14.58
CA MET A 46 -8.44 -3.79 -15.79
C MET A 46 -7.09 -3.35 -16.41
N ILE A 47 -6.11 -2.96 -15.59
CA ILE A 47 -4.76 -2.59 -16.06
C ILE A 47 -4.10 -3.76 -16.78
N LEU A 48 -4.27 -4.98 -16.27
CA LEU A 48 -3.70 -6.21 -16.83
C LEU A 48 -4.57 -6.84 -17.91
N GLY A 49 -5.66 -6.18 -18.33
CA GLY A 49 -6.54 -6.66 -19.41
C GLY A 49 -7.32 -7.93 -19.06
N LEU A 50 -7.38 -8.34 -17.80
CA LEU A 50 -8.18 -9.48 -17.34
C LEU A 50 -9.66 -9.16 -17.27
N ASP A 51 -9.98 -7.89 -17.03
CA ASP A 51 -11.34 -7.35 -17.06
C ASP A 51 -11.38 -6.15 -18.01
N ALA A 52 -12.29 -6.18 -18.99
CA ALA A 52 -12.50 -5.01 -19.82
C ALA A 52 -13.17 -3.88 -19.04
N PRO A 53 -12.67 -2.64 -19.07
CA PRO A 53 -13.38 -1.51 -18.49
C PRO A 53 -14.70 -1.25 -19.22
N THR A 54 -15.70 -0.73 -18.49
CA THR A 54 -16.97 -0.29 -19.09
C THR A 54 -16.78 1.03 -19.84
N ARG A 55 -15.88 1.89 -19.33
CA ARG A 55 -15.43 3.15 -19.95
C ARG A 55 -13.98 3.40 -19.59
N GLY A 56 -13.32 4.27 -20.35
CA GLY A 56 -11.93 4.62 -20.17
C GLY A 56 -10.97 3.52 -20.65
N HIS A 57 -9.71 3.67 -20.34
CA HIS A 57 -8.68 2.71 -20.73
C HIS A 57 -7.48 2.77 -19.79
N ALA A 58 -6.70 1.69 -19.76
CA ALA A 58 -5.41 1.66 -19.10
C ALA A 58 -4.30 1.24 -20.07
N THR A 59 -3.11 1.77 -19.85
CA THR A 59 -1.92 1.41 -20.63
C THR A 59 -0.74 1.11 -19.72
N VAL A 60 0.13 0.21 -20.15
CA VAL A 60 1.44 -0.05 -19.56
C VAL A 60 2.48 0.19 -20.62
N GLY A 61 3.49 1.02 -20.35
CA GLY A 61 4.46 1.42 -21.37
C GLY A 61 3.82 2.10 -22.60
N GLY A 62 2.68 2.77 -22.43
CA GLY A 62 1.94 3.46 -23.50
C GLY A 62 1.06 2.56 -24.36
N ARG A 63 0.95 1.25 -24.06
CA ARG A 63 0.14 0.27 -24.80
C ARG A 63 -0.85 -0.43 -23.87
N ALA A 64 -2.00 -0.85 -24.38
CA ALA A 64 -2.86 -1.76 -23.65
C ALA A 64 -2.12 -3.09 -23.40
N TYR A 65 -2.33 -3.70 -22.23
CA TYR A 65 -1.63 -4.94 -21.86
C TYR A 65 -1.73 -6.03 -22.95
N ALA A 66 -2.93 -6.27 -23.49
CA ALA A 66 -3.17 -7.26 -24.54
C ALA A 66 -2.48 -6.95 -25.89
N ALA A 67 -1.96 -5.73 -26.07
CA ALA A 67 -1.25 -5.33 -27.29
C ALA A 67 0.27 -5.52 -27.20
N HIS A 68 0.79 -5.99 -26.06
CA HIS A 68 2.20 -6.34 -25.92
C HIS A 68 2.47 -7.69 -26.58
N PRO A 69 3.49 -7.79 -27.45
CA PRO A 69 3.82 -9.05 -28.13
C PRO A 69 4.41 -10.11 -27.17
N ALA A 70 5.05 -9.67 -26.09
CA ALA A 70 5.64 -10.53 -25.06
C ALA A 70 5.31 -9.96 -23.65
N PRO A 71 4.06 -10.10 -23.18
CA PRO A 71 3.59 -9.40 -21.96
C PRO A 71 4.42 -9.68 -20.71
N LEU A 72 4.94 -10.90 -20.51
CA LEU A 72 5.75 -11.25 -19.33
C LEU A 72 7.11 -10.53 -19.26
N HIS A 73 7.62 -10.04 -20.39
CA HIS A 73 8.84 -9.21 -20.42
C HIS A 73 8.55 -7.75 -20.09
N GLU A 74 7.30 -7.33 -20.21
CA GLU A 74 6.88 -5.95 -19.95
C GLU A 74 6.26 -5.79 -18.57
N VAL A 75 5.43 -6.77 -18.16
CA VAL A 75 4.65 -6.71 -16.92
C VAL A 75 4.76 -8.02 -16.17
N GLY A 76 5.28 -7.96 -14.96
CA GLY A 76 5.17 -9.03 -13.97
C GLY A 76 4.01 -8.72 -13.02
N ALA A 77 3.11 -9.66 -12.81
CA ALA A 77 1.97 -9.44 -11.96
C ALA A 77 1.72 -10.59 -10.99
N LEU A 78 1.34 -10.24 -9.76
CA LEU A 78 0.80 -11.15 -8.76
C LEU A 78 -0.52 -10.57 -8.25
N LEU A 79 -1.64 -11.20 -8.58
CA LEU A 79 -2.97 -10.80 -8.09
C LEU A 79 -3.49 -11.74 -6.99
N GLU A 80 -3.17 -13.02 -7.08
CA GLU A 80 -3.58 -14.03 -6.10
C GLU A 80 -2.46 -15.08 -5.93
N ALA A 81 -1.95 -15.23 -4.72
CA ALA A 81 -0.95 -16.26 -4.41
C ALA A 81 -1.52 -17.70 -4.51
N GLY A 82 -2.85 -17.86 -4.48
CA GLY A 82 -3.53 -19.15 -4.55
C GLY A 82 -3.58 -19.81 -5.93
N SER A 83 -3.17 -19.13 -6.99
CA SER A 83 -3.26 -19.63 -8.39
C SER A 83 -2.19 -20.66 -8.76
N LEU A 84 -1.47 -21.22 -7.78
CA LEU A 84 -0.37 -22.13 -7.99
C LEU A 84 -0.85 -23.59 -8.13
N HIS A 85 -0.34 -24.34 -9.11
CA HIS A 85 -0.71 -25.74 -9.31
C HIS A 85 -0.10 -26.65 -8.21
N PRO A 86 -0.93 -27.27 -7.32
CA PRO A 86 -0.44 -27.94 -6.12
C PRO A 86 0.45 -29.17 -6.39
N GLY A 87 0.26 -29.82 -7.54
CA GLY A 87 1.00 -31.03 -7.93
C GLY A 87 2.38 -30.77 -8.52
N ARG A 88 2.68 -29.51 -8.95
CA ARG A 88 3.99 -29.16 -9.50
C ARG A 88 4.97 -28.79 -8.40
N THR A 89 6.27 -28.97 -8.67
CA THR A 89 7.32 -28.35 -7.85
C THR A 89 7.46 -26.87 -8.22
N ALA A 90 8.05 -26.04 -7.34
CA ALA A 90 8.32 -24.64 -7.64
C ALA A 90 9.15 -24.49 -8.93
N TYR A 91 10.21 -25.27 -9.08
CA TYR A 91 11.03 -25.29 -10.28
C TYR A 91 10.23 -25.62 -11.54
N HIS A 92 9.41 -26.69 -11.51
CA HIS A 92 8.60 -27.06 -12.69
C HIS A 92 7.48 -26.08 -12.98
N HIS A 93 6.92 -25.41 -11.96
CA HIS A 93 5.94 -24.35 -12.14
C HIS A 93 6.55 -23.18 -12.93
N LEU A 94 7.69 -22.66 -12.48
CA LEU A 94 8.39 -21.57 -13.16
C LEU A 94 8.94 -21.97 -14.52
N THR A 95 9.45 -23.21 -14.66
CA THR A 95 9.93 -23.73 -15.96
C THR A 95 8.81 -23.80 -16.99
N ALA A 96 7.61 -24.22 -16.59
CA ALA A 96 6.46 -24.26 -17.49
C ALA A 96 6.10 -22.85 -18.00
N LEU A 97 6.10 -21.85 -17.12
CA LEU A 97 5.88 -20.44 -17.50
C LEU A 97 7.01 -19.92 -18.40
N ALA A 98 8.27 -20.22 -18.08
CA ALA A 98 9.42 -19.82 -18.88
C ALA A 98 9.35 -20.36 -20.31
N LEU A 99 9.03 -21.64 -20.47
CA LEU A 99 8.95 -22.30 -21.78
C LEU A 99 7.83 -21.71 -22.66
N THR A 100 6.68 -21.36 -22.08
CA THR A 100 5.55 -20.79 -22.85
C THR A 100 5.83 -19.37 -23.37
N HIS A 101 6.86 -18.69 -22.83
CA HIS A 101 7.21 -17.31 -23.18
C HIS A 101 8.64 -17.16 -23.73
N GLY A 102 9.31 -18.27 -24.05
CA GLY A 102 10.67 -18.23 -24.60
C GLY A 102 11.74 -17.74 -23.61
N ILE A 103 11.45 -17.78 -22.31
CA ILE A 103 12.37 -17.34 -21.26
C ILE A 103 13.40 -18.43 -21.00
N PRO A 104 14.71 -18.13 -20.91
CA PRO A 104 15.74 -19.11 -20.71
C PRO A 104 15.64 -19.75 -19.30
N LYS A 105 15.95 -21.06 -19.20
CA LYS A 105 15.88 -21.80 -17.93
C LYS A 105 16.79 -21.22 -16.82
N SER A 106 17.85 -20.53 -17.18
CA SER A 106 18.73 -19.84 -16.22
C SER A 106 17.98 -18.81 -15.37
N ARG A 107 16.94 -18.14 -15.94
CA ARG A 107 16.10 -17.21 -15.18
C ARG A 107 15.30 -17.89 -14.07
N VAL A 108 14.92 -19.16 -14.25
CA VAL A 108 14.21 -19.92 -13.21
C VAL A 108 15.06 -20.05 -11.94
N GLY A 109 16.34 -20.42 -12.08
CA GLY A 109 17.26 -20.47 -10.95
C GLY A 109 17.45 -19.10 -10.29
N HIS A 110 17.63 -18.07 -11.10
CA HIS A 110 17.81 -16.70 -10.62
C HIS A 110 16.62 -16.19 -9.80
N VAL A 111 15.37 -16.37 -10.26
CA VAL A 111 14.20 -15.88 -9.49
C VAL A 111 13.92 -16.74 -8.26
N LEU A 112 14.26 -18.04 -8.26
CA LEU A 112 14.20 -18.88 -7.07
C LEU A 112 15.19 -18.40 -6.00
N ASP A 113 16.40 -18.04 -6.40
CA ASP A 113 17.41 -17.49 -5.51
C ASP A 113 16.97 -16.13 -4.95
N LEU A 114 16.55 -15.22 -5.81
CA LEU A 114 16.07 -13.89 -5.43
C LEU A 114 14.92 -13.94 -4.40
N THR A 115 14.05 -14.96 -4.49
CA THR A 115 12.91 -15.12 -3.59
C THR A 115 13.17 -16.07 -2.41
N GLY A 116 14.40 -16.58 -2.27
CA GLY A 116 14.79 -17.47 -1.17
C GLY A 116 14.14 -18.86 -1.24
N LEU A 117 13.82 -19.35 -2.45
CA LEU A 117 13.17 -20.63 -2.68
C LEU A 117 14.08 -21.71 -3.26
N THR A 118 15.39 -21.46 -3.37
CA THR A 118 16.37 -22.37 -3.99
C THR A 118 16.34 -23.75 -3.37
N GLU A 119 16.38 -23.87 -2.04
CA GLU A 119 16.33 -25.15 -1.35
C GLU A 119 14.96 -25.86 -1.45
N ALA A 120 13.89 -25.08 -1.66
CA ALA A 120 12.54 -25.60 -1.82
C ALA A 120 12.15 -25.82 -3.29
N ALA A 121 13.05 -25.56 -4.25
CA ALA A 121 12.78 -25.59 -5.69
C ALA A 121 12.13 -26.89 -6.17
N HIS A 122 12.55 -28.03 -5.61
CA HIS A 122 12.06 -29.36 -5.99
C HIS A 122 10.94 -29.89 -5.07
N ARG A 123 10.50 -29.12 -4.07
CA ARG A 123 9.34 -29.47 -3.25
C ARG A 123 8.04 -29.14 -4.00
N ARG A 124 7.02 -29.99 -3.82
CA ARG A 124 5.69 -29.75 -4.40
C ARG A 124 5.00 -28.58 -3.70
N VAL A 125 4.34 -27.72 -4.49
CA VAL A 125 3.65 -26.51 -4.02
C VAL A 125 2.57 -26.79 -2.97
N LYS A 126 1.91 -27.96 -3.03
CA LYS A 126 0.91 -28.36 -2.01
C LYS A 126 1.46 -28.39 -0.57
N GLY A 127 2.78 -28.50 -0.40
CA GLY A 127 3.45 -28.51 0.89
C GLY A 127 4.09 -27.17 1.27
N PHE A 128 3.77 -26.08 0.54
CA PHE A 128 4.27 -24.76 0.84
C PHE A 128 3.43 -24.10 1.93
N SER A 129 4.09 -23.31 2.78
CA SER A 129 3.41 -22.35 3.63
C SER A 129 2.80 -21.24 2.76
N LEU A 130 1.89 -20.44 3.35
CA LEU A 130 1.32 -19.30 2.65
C LEU A 130 2.42 -18.34 2.16
N GLY A 131 3.41 -18.02 3.02
CA GLY A 131 4.56 -17.19 2.67
C GLY A 131 5.44 -17.78 1.56
N MET A 132 5.66 -19.10 1.54
CA MET A 132 6.36 -19.74 0.42
C MET A 132 5.56 -19.65 -0.88
N GLY A 133 4.24 -19.78 -0.82
CA GLY A 133 3.35 -19.58 -1.97
C GLY A 133 3.45 -18.15 -2.50
N GLN A 134 3.42 -17.17 -1.60
CA GLN A 134 3.59 -15.75 -1.93
C GLN A 134 4.93 -15.48 -2.63
N ARG A 135 6.04 -15.97 -2.07
CA ARG A 135 7.38 -15.86 -2.67
C ARG A 135 7.45 -16.52 -4.05
N LEU A 136 6.79 -17.66 -4.27
CA LEU A 136 6.73 -18.31 -5.59
C LEU A 136 5.91 -17.50 -6.59
N GLY A 137 4.81 -16.88 -6.17
CA GLY A 137 4.02 -15.94 -6.99
C GLY A 137 4.84 -14.73 -7.42
N ILE A 138 5.63 -14.16 -6.50
CA ILE A 138 6.57 -13.07 -6.80
C ILE A 138 7.67 -13.54 -7.76
N ALA A 139 8.22 -14.74 -7.57
CA ALA A 139 9.19 -15.34 -8.50
C ALA A 139 8.62 -15.47 -9.91
N ALA A 140 7.35 -15.89 -10.04
CA ALA A 140 6.66 -15.98 -11.32
C ALA A 140 6.46 -14.58 -11.96
N ALA A 141 6.10 -13.57 -11.15
CA ALA A 141 5.97 -12.20 -11.62
C ALA A 141 7.30 -11.63 -12.15
N LEU A 142 8.44 -11.99 -11.54
CA LEU A 142 9.76 -11.50 -11.91
C LEU A 142 10.46 -12.35 -12.99
N LEU A 143 9.85 -13.45 -13.43
CA LEU A 143 10.47 -14.44 -14.31
C LEU A 143 10.91 -13.83 -15.66
N GLY A 144 10.08 -12.99 -16.26
CA GLY A 144 10.33 -12.32 -17.54
C GLY A 144 11.25 -11.11 -17.47
N ASP A 145 11.78 -10.77 -16.30
CA ASP A 145 12.56 -9.53 -16.05
C ASP A 145 11.81 -8.25 -16.44
N PRO A 146 10.57 -8.07 -15.95
CA PRO A 146 9.67 -7.06 -16.46
C PRO A 146 10.07 -5.63 -16.08
N ALA A 147 9.81 -4.67 -16.98
CA ALA A 147 9.97 -3.25 -16.71
C ALA A 147 8.89 -2.69 -15.75
N THR A 148 7.77 -3.38 -15.61
CA THR A 148 6.66 -3.00 -14.72
C THR A 148 6.28 -4.18 -13.82
N VAL A 149 6.15 -3.94 -12.52
CA VAL A 149 5.75 -4.94 -11.52
C VAL A 149 4.47 -4.48 -10.83
N VAL A 150 3.44 -5.33 -10.84
CA VAL A 150 2.12 -5.10 -10.23
C VAL A 150 1.83 -6.20 -9.22
N LEU A 151 1.76 -5.85 -7.95
CA LEU A 151 1.54 -6.82 -6.87
C LEU A 151 0.32 -6.45 -6.05
N ASP A 152 -0.64 -7.38 -5.94
CA ASP A 152 -1.81 -7.23 -5.09
C ASP A 152 -1.53 -7.87 -3.72
N GLU A 153 -1.50 -7.05 -2.66
CA GLU A 153 -1.30 -7.46 -1.28
C GLU A 153 -0.06 -8.39 -1.06
N PRO A 154 1.15 -8.02 -1.54
CA PRO A 154 2.30 -8.93 -1.56
C PRO A 154 2.85 -9.30 -0.17
N VAL A 155 2.49 -8.56 0.87
CA VAL A 155 2.92 -8.83 2.26
C VAL A 155 2.06 -9.87 2.97
N ASN A 156 0.89 -10.20 2.42
CA ASN A 156 -0.03 -11.13 3.07
C ASN A 156 0.59 -12.52 3.23
N GLY A 157 0.56 -13.02 4.47
CA GLY A 157 1.07 -14.34 4.82
C GLY A 157 2.59 -14.46 4.91
N LEU A 158 3.31 -13.36 4.80
CA LEU A 158 4.74 -13.30 5.12
C LEU A 158 4.95 -13.10 6.62
N ASP A 159 6.02 -13.69 7.12
CA ASP A 159 6.55 -13.41 8.46
C ASP A 159 7.30 -12.05 8.47
N PRO A 160 7.70 -11.51 9.65
CA PRO A 160 8.39 -10.23 9.71
C PRO A 160 9.66 -10.14 8.86
N GLU A 161 10.42 -11.23 8.73
CA GLU A 161 11.60 -11.31 7.87
C GLU A 161 11.19 -11.23 6.39
N GLY A 162 10.13 -11.92 6.01
CA GLY A 162 9.55 -11.88 4.66
C GLY A 162 9.02 -10.50 4.30
N VAL A 163 8.43 -9.77 5.25
CA VAL A 163 7.99 -8.37 5.05
C VAL A 163 9.20 -7.47 4.80
N LEU A 164 10.27 -7.61 5.57
CA LEU A 164 11.51 -6.83 5.35
C LEU A 164 12.14 -7.16 3.99
N TRP A 165 12.19 -8.45 3.63
CA TRP A 165 12.69 -8.91 2.33
C TRP A 165 11.91 -8.29 1.17
N ILE A 166 10.57 -8.39 1.16
CA ILE A 166 9.78 -7.85 0.05
C ILE A 166 9.92 -6.32 -0.06
N ARG A 167 9.97 -5.60 1.06
CA ARG A 167 10.21 -4.16 1.07
C ARG A 167 11.53 -3.81 0.40
N THR A 168 12.61 -4.53 0.76
CA THR A 168 13.94 -4.33 0.16
C THR A 168 13.92 -4.63 -1.33
N LEU A 169 13.27 -5.71 -1.73
CA LEU A 169 13.11 -6.10 -3.14
C LEU A 169 12.37 -5.02 -3.95
N LEU A 170 11.24 -4.51 -3.46
CA LEU A 170 10.46 -3.48 -4.17
C LEU A 170 11.26 -2.19 -4.36
N LYS A 171 11.99 -1.76 -3.34
CA LYS A 171 12.87 -0.59 -3.42
C LYS A 171 14.02 -0.81 -4.40
N SER A 172 14.63 -1.99 -4.43
CA SER A 172 15.70 -2.28 -5.40
C SER A 172 15.19 -2.27 -6.83
N LEU A 173 14.02 -2.85 -7.10
CA LEU A 173 13.38 -2.82 -8.42
C LEU A 173 13.07 -1.39 -8.87
N ALA A 174 12.58 -0.54 -7.96
CA ALA A 174 12.35 0.88 -8.26
C ALA A 174 13.68 1.61 -8.54
N ALA A 175 14.72 1.38 -7.74
CA ALA A 175 16.04 1.97 -7.94
C ALA A 175 16.69 1.57 -9.29
N GLU A 176 16.33 0.40 -9.85
CA GLU A 176 16.69 -0.02 -11.21
C GLU A 176 15.90 0.74 -12.30
N GLY A 177 14.99 1.65 -11.94
CA GLY A 177 14.15 2.41 -12.86
C GLY A 177 12.86 1.71 -13.27
N ARG A 178 12.51 0.57 -12.67
CA ARG A 178 11.25 -0.14 -12.96
C ARG A 178 10.04 0.61 -12.39
N THR A 179 8.89 0.36 -12.98
CA THR A 179 7.61 0.82 -12.43
C THR A 179 7.11 -0.21 -11.42
N VAL A 180 6.97 0.18 -10.15
CA VAL A 180 6.52 -0.71 -9.08
C VAL A 180 5.19 -0.22 -8.53
N PHE A 181 4.14 -1.04 -8.69
CA PHE A 181 2.77 -0.73 -8.28
C PHE A 181 2.26 -1.81 -7.34
N VAL A 182 1.99 -1.43 -6.09
CA VAL A 182 1.69 -2.38 -5.01
C VAL A 182 0.39 -1.99 -4.33
N SER A 183 -0.59 -2.89 -4.33
CA SER A 183 -1.77 -2.66 -3.50
C SER A 183 -1.52 -3.08 -2.05
N SER A 184 -2.14 -2.37 -1.13
CA SER A 184 -2.19 -2.74 0.27
C SER A 184 -3.43 -2.16 0.96
N HIS A 185 -3.84 -2.81 2.04
CA HIS A 185 -4.78 -2.27 3.02
C HIS A 185 -4.08 -1.84 4.31
N LEU A 186 -2.77 -2.13 4.46
CA LEU A 186 -1.94 -1.80 5.61
C LEU A 186 -1.14 -0.53 5.33
N MET A 187 -1.53 0.56 5.96
CA MET A 187 -0.88 1.87 5.78
C MET A 187 0.55 1.90 6.29
N SER A 188 0.78 1.35 7.50
CA SER A 188 2.10 1.31 8.13
C SER A 188 3.15 0.63 7.24
N GLU A 189 2.80 -0.50 6.63
CA GLU A 189 3.71 -1.20 5.73
C GLU A 189 3.97 -0.43 4.43
N THR A 190 2.93 0.19 3.89
CA THR A 190 3.04 0.98 2.67
C THR A 190 3.87 2.23 2.88
N ALA A 191 3.71 2.91 4.02
CA ALA A 191 4.49 4.09 4.39
C ALA A 191 6.00 3.85 4.43
N LEU A 192 6.40 2.65 4.84
CA LEU A 192 7.81 2.26 4.93
C LEU A 192 8.41 1.83 3.58
N THR A 193 7.55 1.60 2.58
CA THR A 193 7.94 1.01 1.30
C THR A 193 7.75 1.97 0.12
N ALA A 194 6.58 2.62 0.05
CA ALA A 194 6.19 3.50 -1.04
C ALA A 194 6.71 4.93 -0.84
N GLU A 195 6.94 5.63 -1.95
CA GLU A 195 7.26 7.05 -2.01
C GLU A 195 6.05 7.85 -2.51
N HIS A 196 5.17 7.21 -3.27
CA HIS A 196 3.95 7.80 -3.83
C HIS A 196 2.73 6.97 -3.48
N LEU A 197 1.60 7.62 -3.25
CA LEU A 197 0.33 7.02 -2.84
C LEU A 197 -0.77 7.37 -3.82
N ILE A 198 -1.53 6.35 -4.23
CA ILE A 198 -2.81 6.49 -4.90
C ILE A 198 -3.85 5.88 -3.97
N ILE A 199 -4.72 6.70 -3.40
CA ILE A 199 -5.72 6.27 -2.42
C ILE A 199 -7.09 6.28 -3.07
N ILE A 200 -7.81 5.15 -2.97
CA ILE A 200 -9.16 5.03 -3.49
C ILE A 200 -10.18 4.67 -2.40
N GLY A 201 -11.41 5.16 -2.57
CA GLY A 201 -12.54 4.81 -1.74
C GLY A 201 -13.82 4.72 -2.59
N ARG A 202 -14.62 3.68 -2.39
CA ARG A 202 -15.85 3.42 -3.18
C ARG A 202 -15.66 3.57 -4.69
N GLY A 203 -14.54 3.07 -5.20
CA GLY A 203 -14.20 3.10 -6.62
C GLY A 203 -13.78 4.47 -7.19
N ARG A 204 -13.52 5.46 -6.34
CA ARG A 204 -13.10 6.82 -6.75
C ARG A 204 -11.72 7.14 -6.19
N LEU A 205 -10.99 8.00 -6.91
CA LEU A 205 -9.73 8.56 -6.42
C LEU A 205 -10.01 9.52 -5.25
N LEU A 206 -9.34 9.29 -4.13
CA LEU A 206 -9.38 10.17 -2.95
C LEU A 206 -8.12 11.02 -2.84
N ALA A 207 -6.94 10.44 -3.15
CA ALA A 207 -5.67 11.15 -3.17
C ALA A 207 -4.70 10.53 -4.18
N ASP A 208 -3.85 11.37 -4.79
CA ASP A 208 -2.73 11.02 -5.66
C ASP A 208 -1.58 11.95 -5.28
N THR A 209 -0.66 11.50 -4.39
CA THR A 209 0.29 12.36 -3.69
C THR A 209 1.51 11.58 -3.23
N THR A 210 2.58 12.27 -2.81
CA THR A 210 3.70 11.62 -2.12
C THR A 210 3.33 11.26 -0.68
N VAL A 211 4.04 10.26 -0.11
CA VAL A 211 3.88 9.91 1.31
C VAL A 211 4.14 11.12 2.21
N GLU A 212 5.18 11.89 1.90
CA GLU A 212 5.57 13.08 2.65
C GLU A 212 4.48 14.17 2.62
N ASP A 213 3.94 14.47 1.42
CA ASP A 213 2.87 15.45 1.27
C ASP A 213 1.59 15.00 1.94
N PHE A 214 1.27 13.71 1.87
CA PHE A 214 0.09 13.16 2.53
C PHE A 214 0.15 13.34 4.05
N VAL A 215 1.30 13.01 4.66
CA VAL A 215 1.52 13.23 6.11
C VAL A 215 1.43 14.72 6.46
N ARG A 216 2.02 15.59 5.64
CA ARG A 216 1.99 17.03 5.86
C ARG A 216 0.58 17.62 5.74
N GLN A 217 -0.21 17.19 4.75
CA GLN A 217 -1.57 17.69 4.51
C GLN A 217 -2.59 17.17 5.52
N SER A 218 -2.32 16.01 6.14
CA SER A 218 -3.21 15.41 7.14
C SER A 218 -3.32 16.19 8.45
N GLY A 219 -2.71 17.35 8.49
CA GLY A 219 -2.66 18.25 9.62
C GLY A 219 -1.40 18.07 10.43
N ALA A 220 -0.96 19.15 11.05
CA ALA A 220 0.15 19.14 11.98
C ALA A 220 -0.01 17.97 12.96
N GLY A 221 1.04 17.18 13.12
CA GLY A 221 1.06 16.08 14.08
C GLY A 221 0.50 16.54 15.42
N THR A 222 -0.07 15.64 16.17
CA THR A 222 -0.42 15.95 17.56
C THR A 222 0.85 16.08 18.36
N VAL A 223 0.89 17.04 19.26
CA VAL A 223 1.94 17.08 20.30
C VAL A 223 1.36 16.49 21.57
N LYS A 224 1.90 15.36 21.99
CA LYS A 224 1.56 14.77 23.29
C LYS A 224 2.25 15.57 24.37
N VAL A 225 1.48 16.06 25.33
CA VAL A 225 1.96 16.82 26.47
C VAL A 225 1.51 16.14 27.75
N VAL A 226 2.43 15.85 28.65
CA VAL A 226 2.11 15.36 29.99
C VAL A 226 2.51 16.43 31.01
N THR A 227 1.53 16.93 31.76
CA THR A 227 1.72 18.01 32.73
C THR A 227 0.77 17.85 33.93
N PRO A 228 1.20 18.19 35.15
CA PRO A 228 0.32 18.21 36.31
C PRO A 228 -0.70 19.36 36.28
N ASP A 229 -0.44 20.42 35.47
CA ASP A 229 -1.29 21.61 35.35
C ASP A 229 -1.94 21.72 33.95
N ALA A 230 -2.54 20.61 33.50
CA ALA A 230 -3.22 20.52 32.22
C ALA A 230 -4.31 21.59 32.01
N PRO A 231 -5.17 21.93 32.99
CA PRO A 231 -6.21 22.96 32.78
C PRO A 231 -5.64 24.34 32.49
N THR A 232 -4.54 24.72 33.12
CA THR A 232 -3.88 26.01 32.88
C THR A 232 -3.24 26.04 31.49
N LEU A 233 -2.56 24.96 31.12
CA LEU A 233 -1.92 24.86 29.81
C LEU A 233 -2.97 24.90 28.66
N VAL A 234 -4.09 24.20 28.81
CA VAL A 234 -5.21 24.25 27.86
C VAL A 234 -5.68 25.68 27.62
N ARG A 235 -5.89 26.46 28.69
CA ARG A 235 -6.31 27.87 28.56
C ARG A 235 -5.31 28.72 27.80
N LEU A 236 -4.02 28.51 28.06
CA LEU A 236 -2.94 29.30 27.45
C LEU A 236 -2.72 28.96 25.98
N LEU A 237 -2.95 27.72 25.60
CA LEU A 237 -2.78 27.25 24.21
C LEU A 237 -4.05 27.42 23.36
N SER A 238 -5.20 27.75 23.98
CA SER A 238 -6.46 27.93 23.25
C SER A 238 -6.37 29.14 22.31
N ALA A 239 -6.30 28.86 21.01
CA ALA A 239 -6.25 29.85 19.94
C ALA A 239 -7.03 29.33 18.71
N PRO A 240 -7.43 30.18 17.77
CA PRO A 240 -8.03 29.75 16.51
C PRO A 240 -7.13 28.76 15.79
N GLY A 241 -7.66 27.57 15.45
CA GLY A 241 -6.91 26.50 14.78
C GLY A 241 -6.16 25.54 15.71
N VAL A 242 -6.14 25.77 17.03
CA VAL A 242 -5.58 24.83 18.01
C VAL A 242 -6.70 23.97 18.59
N HIS A 243 -6.55 22.65 18.46
CA HIS A 243 -7.47 21.66 19.01
C HIS A 243 -6.76 20.84 20.10
N ILE A 244 -7.35 20.78 21.27
CA ILE A 244 -6.77 20.07 22.43
C ILE A 244 -7.76 19.02 22.89
N THR A 245 -7.31 17.77 22.99
CA THR A 245 -8.06 16.65 23.58
C THR A 245 -7.31 16.12 24.80
N ALA A 246 -8.06 15.62 25.78
CA ALA A 246 -7.52 15.07 27.02
C ALA A 246 -8.20 13.73 27.30
N ASP A 247 -7.53 12.64 26.90
CA ASP A 247 -8.07 11.27 27.06
C ASP A 247 -7.75 10.70 28.48
N THR A 248 -6.70 11.22 29.11
CA THR A 248 -6.26 10.79 30.43
C THR A 248 -5.91 12.01 31.30
N PRO A 249 -6.20 12.02 32.58
CA PRO A 249 -5.82 13.11 33.47
C PRO A 249 -4.34 13.46 33.37
N GLY A 250 -4.03 14.72 33.11
CA GLY A 250 -2.65 15.20 32.96
C GLY A 250 -2.00 14.98 31.59
N THR A 251 -2.67 14.28 30.66
CA THR A 251 -2.19 14.07 29.28
C THR A 251 -3.04 14.84 28.29
N LEU A 252 -2.40 15.63 27.44
CA LEU A 252 -3.03 16.42 26.40
C LEU A 252 -2.48 16.01 25.05
N ASP A 253 -3.37 15.88 24.06
CA ASP A 253 -3.02 15.81 22.63
C ASP A 253 -3.39 17.14 21.98
N VAL A 254 -2.37 17.89 21.56
CA VAL A 254 -2.50 19.26 21.03
C VAL A 254 -2.24 19.24 19.54
N ARG A 255 -3.19 19.73 18.74
CA ARG A 255 -3.10 19.91 17.28
C ARG A 255 -3.11 21.40 16.91
N GLY A 256 -2.47 21.73 15.79
CA GLY A 256 -2.47 23.11 15.27
C GLY A 256 -1.39 24.02 15.87
N THR A 257 -0.46 23.43 16.63
CA THR A 257 0.74 24.12 17.14
C THR A 257 1.91 23.14 17.25
N ASP A 258 3.11 23.64 17.44
CA ASP A 258 4.35 22.86 17.52
C ASP A 258 4.89 22.76 18.96
N THR A 259 5.87 21.87 19.14
CA THR A 259 6.54 21.65 20.42
C THR A 259 7.26 22.89 20.94
N GLU A 260 7.78 23.72 20.04
CA GLU A 260 8.50 24.95 20.41
C GLU A 260 7.56 25.97 21.06
N HIS A 261 6.42 26.20 20.45
CA HIS A 261 5.40 27.12 20.98
C HIS A 261 4.83 26.63 22.31
N ILE A 262 4.51 25.33 22.41
CA ILE A 262 4.01 24.72 23.66
C ILE A 262 5.07 24.84 24.75
N GLY A 263 6.33 24.48 24.47
CA GLY A 263 7.42 24.54 25.43
C GLY A 263 7.70 25.94 25.94
N ARG A 264 7.72 26.94 25.04
CA ARG A 264 7.90 28.36 25.42
C ARG A 264 6.73 28.88 26.26
N THR A 265 5.49 28.54 25.89
CA THR A 265 4.31 28.93 26.67
C THR A 265 4.33 28.34 28.07
N ALA A 266 4.66 27.06 28.20
CA ALA A 266 4.78 26.41 29.50
C ALA A 266 5.88 27.05 30.36
N ALA A 267 7.07 27.28 29.79
CA ALA A 267 8.19 27.91 30.48
C ALA A 267 7.88 29.33 30.96
N ALA A 268 7.23 30.16 30.13
CA ALA A 268 6.85 31.53 30.46
C ALA A 268 5.87 31.60 31.64
N HIS A 269 5.09 30.55 31.89
CA HIS A 269 4.10 30.49 32.95
C HIS A 269 4.47 29.53 34.10
N GLY A 270 5.70 29.02 34.13
CA GLY A 270 6.19 28.14 35.19
C GLY A 270 5.50 26.77 35.25
N ILE A 271 4.95 26.32 34.12
CA ILE A 271 4.26 25.02 34.02
C ILE A 271 5.30 23.92 33.77
N THR A 272 5.32 22.90 34.64
CA THR A 272 6.19 21.75 34.48
C THR A 272 5.64 20.80 33.42
N LEU A 273 6.46 20.41 32.44
CA LEU A 273 6.15 19.38 31.47
C LEU A 273 6.93 18.11 31.82
N PHE A 274 6.23 16.99 31.94
CA PHE A 274 6.85 15.67 32.12
C PHE A 274 7.14 15.00 30.80
N GLU A 275 6.35 15.32 29.75
CA GLU A 275 6.55 14.84 28.37
C GLU A 275 6.11 15.94 27.41
N LEU A 276 6.88 16.12 26.33
CA LEU A 276 6.57 16.98 25.20
C LEU A 276 7.08 16.29 23.94
N THR A 277 6.24 15.43 23.37
CA THR A 277 6.63 14.56 22.26
C THR A 277 5.79 14.89 21.02
N PRO A 278 6.43 15.27 19.89
CA PRO A 278 5.69 15.40 18.65
C PRO A 278 5.26 14.01 18.20
N ASN A 279 3.97 13.75 18.21
CA ASN A 279 3.39 12.62 17.50
C ASN A 279 3.23 13.03 16.04
N ALA A 280 4.10 12.57 15.17
CA ALA A 280 3.85 12.68 13.74
C ALA A 280 2.44 12.15 13.47
N ALA A 281 1.64 12.87 12.68
CA ALA A 281 0.33 12.38 12.26
C ALA A 281 0.54 10.96 11.72
N SER A 282 -0.08 9.96 12.37
CA SER A 282 0.10 8.61 11.88
C SER A 282 -0.55 8.56 10.51
N LEU A 283 0.17 8.07 9.53
CA LEU A 283 -0.33 7.85 8.18
C LEU A 283 -1.65 7.05 8.22
N GLU A 284 -1.78 6.18 9.22
CA GLU A 284 -2.98 5.40 9.49
C GLU A 284 -4.17 6.28 9.89
N GLN A 285 -3.95 7.25 10.78
CA GLN A 285 -5.03 8.15 11.20
C GLN A 285 -5.49 9.03 10.04
N ALA A 286 -4.54 9.58 9.28
CA ALA A 286 -4.82 10.36 8.08
C ALA A 286 -5.63 9.57 7.04
N PHE A 287 -5.27 8.31 6.83
CA PHE A 287 -5.98 7.41 5.94
C PHE A 287 -7.38 7.07 6.46
N MET A 288 -7.50 6.78 7.76
CA MET A 288 -8.81 6.51 8.38
C MET A 288 -9.74 7.70 8.24
N ASP A 289 -9.25 8.90 8.48
CA ASP A 289 -10.03 10.12 8.35
C ASP A 289 -10.46 10.36 6.89
N LEU A 290 -9.55 10.16 5.93
CA LEU A 290 -9.84 10.30 4.51
C LEU A 290 -10.83 9.23 3.99
N THR A 291 -10.77 8.01 4.54
CA THR A 291 -11.57 6.86 4.07
C THR A 291 -12.80 6.60 4.92
N ARG A 292 -13.03 7.35 6.00
CA ARG A 292 -14.13 7.14 6.97
C ARG A 292 -15.49 6.94 6.29
N ASP A 293 -15.82 7.81 5.34
CA ASP A 293 -17.09 7.73 4.60
C ASP A 293 -17.08 6.70 3.47
N SER A 294 -15.94 6.02 3.27
CA SER A 294 -15.72 5.07 2.16
C SER A 294 -15.71 3.61 2.60
N VAL A 295 -15.87 3.32 3.89
CA VAL A 295 -15.93 1.96 4.42
C VAL A 295 -17.33 1.35 4.18
N GLU A 296 -17.41 0.22 3.48
CA GLU A 296 -18.68 -0.43 3.11
C GLU A 296 -19.31 -1.21 4.27
N PHE A 297 -18.52 -1.60 5.28
CA PHE A 297 -18.94 -2.36 6.47
C PHE A 297 -18.37 -1.70 7.74
N ALA A 298 -19.00 -0.63 8.21
CA ALA A 298 -18.74 -0.12 9.54
C ALA A 298 -19.52 -1.00 10.56
N ALA A 299 -18.80 -1.74 11.41
CA ALA A 299 -19.41 -2.38 12.56
C ALA A 299 -19.86 -1.29 13.53
N THR A 300 -21.16 -1.10 13.70
CA THR A 300 -21.72 -0.23 14.73
C THR A 300 -21.58 -0.95 16.08
N LEU A 301 -20.73 -0.43 16.98
CA LEU A 301 -20.54 -0.94 18.36
C LEU A 301 -21.72 -0.57 19.30
N GLU A 302 -22.90 -0.30 18.78
CA GLU A 302 -24.08 0.07 19.60
C GLU A 302 -24.79 -1.11 20.29
N GLY A 303 -24.33 -2.35 20.12
CA GLY A 303 -24.97 -3.55 20.65
C GLY A 303 -24.36 -4.17 21.93
N ALA A 304 -23.32 -3.60 22.53
CA ALA A 304 -22.59 -4.24 23.63
C ALA A 304 -22.90 -3.64 25.03
N ARG A 305 -24.05 -2.95 25.20
CA ARG A 305 -24.56 -2.52 26.51
C ARG A 305 -26.02 -2.94 26.62
N ALA A 306 -26.27 -4.21 26.91
CA ALA A 306 -27.48 -4.71 27.51
C ALA A 306 -27.11 -5.85 28.44
#